data_a8c54f3a29aef66db5e6896151794d2c
#
_entry.id   a8c54f3a29aef66db5e6896151794d2c
#
_cell.length_a   1.000
_cell.length_b   1.000
_cell.length_c   1.000
_cell.angle_alpha   90.00
_cell.angle_beta   90.00
_cell.angle_gamma   90.00
#
_symmetry.space_group_name_H-M   'P 1'
#
loop_
_entity.id
_entity.type
_entity.pdbx_description
1 polymer ?
#
loop_
_entity_poly.entity_id
_entity_poly.type
_entity_poly.pdbx_seq_one_letter_code
_entity_poly.pdbx_strand_id
1 'polypeptide(L)'
;MFDLIIIGGSAAATAAGIYAARRNLNFKIITKDFGGEVATSGEIANWPGIIKTDGVTLAQQFRDHLDSYGVEIEEGVEVDKIAKLQDGTFCITAKAGEGSKMAGEKMPALSEQSESKCDYLAKAVIVATGVHPRELNIPGEKEFRNKGVSYCTVCDGPLFPGKIVATIGGGNSALESALMLADIAAKVYVINKNPEFKGEAVLLDNLKTKQNVEIIYNAKTSRITGGEFVTGLVFADKKGQEHELKVEGVFVHIGMVPNSGIVPPEVEKNKFGEIIVDKNCQTNIPGLYAAGDVTDIPHKQIVISAGQGTCALLSAVSYLNKMQ
;
A
#
# COMPACT_ATOMS: atom_id res chain seq x y z
N MET A 1 -14.44 19.21 16.62
CA MET A 1 -14.57 18.96 15.15
C MET A 1 -13.32 19.48 14.48
N PHE A 2 -12.69 18.67 13.65
CA PHE A 2 -11.49 19.01 12.89
C PHE A 2 -11.83 19.68 11.55
N ASP A 3 -10.95 20.51 11.03
CA ASP A 3 -11.06 20.97 9.64
C ASP A 3 -10.74 19.82 8.69
N LEU A 4 -9.73 18.98 9.05
CA LEU A 4 -9.27 17.88 8.23
C LEU A 4 -8.87 16.68 9.10
N ILE A 5 -9.22 15.47 8.65
CA ILE A 5 -8.62 14.23 9.16
C ILE A 5 -7.90 13.52 8.02
N ILE A 6 -6.67 13.08 8.29
CA ILE A 6 -5.85 12.29 7.39
C ILE A 6 -5.79 10.87 7.95
N ILE A 7 -6.20 9.87 7.15
CA ILE A 7 -6.25 8.47 7.56
C ILE A 7 -5.13 7.70 6.85
N GLY A 8 -4.14 7.27 7.62
CA GLY A 8 -2.92 6.60 7.16
C GLY A 8 -1.67 7.22 7.77
N GLY A 9 -0.54 6.52 7.75
CA GLY A 9 0.69 6.93 8.44
C GLY A 9 1.97 6.80 7.59
N SER A 10 1.86 6.78 6.25
CA SER A 10 3.03 6.65 5.38
C SER A 10 3.22 7.91 4.51
N ALA A 11 3.94 7.80 3.39
CA ALA A 11 4.40 8.92 2.55
C ALA A 11 3.31 9.92 2.17
N ALA A 12 2.12 9.46 1.75
CA ALA A 12 1.01 10.33 1.38
C ALA A 12 0.47 11.12 2.59
N ALA A 13 0.26 10.43 3.71
CA ALA A 13 -0.21 11.07 4.95
C ALA A 13 0.83 12.04 5.51
N THR A 14 2.12 11.69 5.47
CA THR A 14 3.23 12.54 5.90
C THR A 14 3.27 13.83 5.09
N ALA A 15 3.27 13.73 3.76
CA ALA A 15 3.29 14.90 2.89
C ALA A 15 2.06 15.80 3.12
N ALA A 16 0.86 15.20 3.21
CA ALA A 16 -0.36 15.94 3.53
C ALA A 16 -0.27 16.63 4.91
N GLY A 17 0.20 15.93 5.94
CA GLY A 17 0.35 16.45 7.30
C GLY A 17 1.31 17.63 7.41
N ILE A 18 2.48 17.54 6.75
CA ILE A 18 3.46 18.65 6.71
C ILE A 18 2.80 19.91 6.11
N TYR A 19 2.11 19.77 4.97
CA TYR A 19 1.45 20.91 4.33
C TYR A 19 0.24 21.41 5.14
N ALA A 20 -0.47 20.56 5.88
CA ALA A 20 -1.55 20.95 6.79
C ALA A 20 -1.01 21.79 7.97
N ALA A 21 0.07 21.34 8.61
CA ALA A 21 0.73 22.04 9.69
C ALA A 21 1.23 23.42 9.24
N ARG A 22 1.88 23.52 8.09
CA ARG A 22 2.35 24.77 7.51
C ARG A 22 1.23 25.79 7.17
N ARG A 23 -0.02 25.34 7.15
CA ARG A 23 -1.23 26.16 6.93
C ARG A 23 -2.03 26.40 8.20
N ASN A 24 -1.54 25.98 9.35
CA ASN A 24 -2.21 26.07 10.65
C ASN A 24 -3.65 25.52 10.64
N LEU A 25 -3.89 24.42 9.91
CA LEU A 25 -5.17 23.75 9.96
C LEU A 25 -5.35 23.06 11.32
N ASN A 26 -6.61 23.01 11.78
CA ASN A 26 -6.99 22.14 12.88
C ASN A 26 -7.21 20.72 12.30
N PHE A 27 -6.17 19.88 12.34
CA PHE A 27 -6.19 18.55 11.74
C PHE A 27 -5.60 17.48 12.66
N LYS A 28 -5.85 16.24 12.31
CA LYS A 28 -5.29 15.06 12.98
C LYS A 28 -4.90 14.00 11.95
N ILE A 29 -3.82 13.28 12.20
CA ILE A 29 -3.45 12.06 11.49
C ILE A 29 -3.86 10.87 12.35
N ILE A 30 -4.60 9.91 11.76
CA ILE A 30 -5.03 8.67 12.42
C ILE A 30 -4.46 7.50 11.64
N THR A 31 -3.76 6.60 12.30
CA THR A 31 -3.16 5.43 11.66
C THR A 31 -3.16 4.23 12.59
N LYS A 32 -3.31 3.02 12.00
CA LYS A 32 -3.08 1.79 12.73
C LYS A 32 -1.59 1.62 13.04
N ASP A 33 -0.76 1.72 12.01
CA ASP A 33 0.68 1.55 12.07
C ASP A 33 1.34 2.70 11.31
N PHE A 34 2.35 3.36 11.91
CA PHE A 34 3.09 4.42 11.22
C PHE A 34 4.16 3.82 10.29
N GLY A 35 4.33 4.45 9.11
CA GLY A 35 5.26 4.02 8.07
C GLY A 35 4.60 3.12 7.01
N GLY A 36 3.61 2.29 7.36
CA GLY A 36 2.90 1.41 6.42
C GLY A 36 3.88 0.53 5.62
N GLU A 37 3.61 0.32 4.32
CA GLU A 37 4.48 -0.50 3.45
C GLU A 37 5.90 0.08 3.28
N VAL A 38 6.12 1.37 3.53
CA VAL A 38 7.48 1.94 3.57
C VAL A 38 8.29 1.32 4.70
N ALA A 39 7.75 1.27 5.93
CA ALA A 39 8.45 0.70 7.07
C ALA A 39 8.76 -0.80 6.92
N THR A 40 7.99 -1.52 6.11
CA THR A 40 8.19 -2.94 5.84
C THR A 40 9.09 -3.21 4.62
N SER A 41 9.51 -2.16 3.91
CA SER A 41 10.44 -2.29 2.78
C SER A 41 11.86 -2.56 3.25
N GLY A 42 12.63 -3.28 2.45
CA GLY A 42 14.06 -3.49 2.66
C GLY A 42 14.88 -2.23 2.31
N GLU A 43 15.87 -2.39 1.44
CA GLU A 43 16.68 -1.27 0.94
C GLU A 43 15.86 -0.35 0.03
N ILE A 44 15.99 0.96 0.23
CA ILE A 44 15.37 2.00 -0.59
C ILE A 44 16.46 2.88 -1.20
N ALA A 45 16.59 2.86 -2.53
CA ALA A 45 17.55 3.65 -3.29
C ALA A 45 16.87 4.53 -4.37
N ASN A 46 15.55 4.68 -4.31
CA ASN A 46 14.74 5.42 -5.28
C ASN A 46 13.96 6.59 -4.65
N TRP A 47 14.30 7.00 -3.43
CA TRP A 47 13.76 8.19 -2.80
C TRP A 47 14.65 9.41 -3.12
N PRO A 48 14.13 10.44 -3.82
CA PRO A 48 14.93 11.61 -4.21
C PRO A 48 15.52 12.33 -2.99
N GLY A 49 16.82 12.64 -3.07
CA GLY A 49 17.56 13.32 -1.99
C GLY A 49 18.26 12.37 -1.01
N ILE A 50 17.98 11.07 -1.06
CA ILE A 50 18.69 10.04 -0.29
C ILE A 50 19.19 8.96 -1.25
N ILE A 51 20.52 8.79 -1.33
CA ILE A 51 21.13 7.83 -2.26
C ILE A 51 20.75 6.39 -1.89
N LYS A 52 20.75 6.08 -0.57
CA LYS A 52 20.45 4.76 -0.04
C LYS A 52 20.00 4.86 1.41
N THR A 53 18.92 4.17 1.74
CA THR A 53 18.38 4.04 3.10
C THR A 53 17.64 2.69 3.21
N ASP A 54 16.98 2.44 4.31
CA ASP A 54 16.05 1.34 4.52
C ASP A 54 14.66 1.87 4.91
N GLY A 55 13.66 0.98 4.86
CA GLY A 55 12.28 1.36 5.09
C GLY A 55 12.01 1.90 6.49
N VAL A 56 12.61 1.31 7.52
CA VAL A 56 12.45 1.73 8.91
C VAL A 56 13.04 3.12 9.11
N THR A 57 14.26 3.34 8.62
CA THR A 57 14.95 4.64 8.69
C THR A 57 14.18 5.73 7.95
N LEU A 58 13.65 5.44 6.76
CA LEU A 58 12.86 6.42 6.00
C LEU A 58 11.54 6.74 6.70
N ALA A 59 10.86 5.74 7.25
CA ALA A 59 9.63 5.94 8.02
C ALA A 59 9.91 6.79 9.28
N GLN A 60 11.04 6.56 9.97
CA GLN A 60 11.44 7.40 11.11
C GLN A 60 11.69 8.84 10.68
N GLN A 61 12.34 9.08 9.55
CA GLN A 61 12.54 10.45 9.02
C GLN A 61 11.21 11.13 8.69
N PHE A 62 10.21 10.39 8.19
CA PHE A 62 8.85 10.92 8.01
C PHE A 62 8.23 11.33 9.33
N ARG A 63 8.41 10.52 10.38
CA ARG A 63 7.94 10.79 11.74
C ARG A 63 8.59 12.04 12.29
N ASP A 64 9.91 12.09 12.29
CA ASP A 64 10.69 13.21 12.83
C ASP A 64 10.31 14.54 12.15
N HIS A 65 10.00 14.50 10.84
CA HIS A 65 9.58 15.69 10.11
C HIS A 65 8.20 16.18 10.57
N LEU A 66 7.23 15.28 10.79
CA LEU A 66 5.90 15.64 11.34
C LEU A 66 6.04 16.18 12.79
N ASP A 67 6.85 15.51 13.61
CA ASP A 67 7.11 15.90 15.01
C ASP A 67 7.75 17.29 15.09
N SER A 68 8.61 17.67 14.12
CA SER A 68 9.22 18.99 14.04
C SER A 68 8.21 20.13 13.88
N TYR A 69 7.02 19.82 13.39
CA TYR A 69 5.87 20.75 13.30
C TYR A 69 4.86 20.56 14.44
N GLY A 70 5.14 19.69 15.40
CA GLY A 70 4.23 19.38 16.50
C GLY A 70 2.92 18.70 16.05
N VAL A 71 2.96 17.93 14.95
CA VAL A 71 1.77 17.24 14.41
C VAL A 71 1.36 16.12 15.34
N GLU A 72 0.10 16.14 15.79
CA GLU A 72 -0.49 15.07 16.57
C GLU A 72 -0.82 13.87 15.66
N ILE A 73 -0.20 12.71 15.92
CA ILE A 73 -0.47 11.45 15.23
C ILE A 73 -1.07 10.47 16.23
N GLU A 74 -2.26 10.00 15.96
CA GLU A 74 -2.92 8.98 16.77
C GLU A 74 -2.67 7.60 16.15
N GLU A 75 -1.76 6.85 16.79
CA GLU A 75 -1.37 5.52 16.37
C GLU A 75 -2.13 4.42 17.12
N GLY A 76 -2.15 3.21 16.53
CA GLY A 76 -2.88 2.06 17.09
C GLY A 76 -4.38 2.11 16.84
N VAL A 77 -4.86 3.09 16.08
CA VAL A 77 -6.27 3.27 15.76
C VAL A 77 -6.56 2.79 14.34
N GLU A 78 -7.31 1.71 14.24
CA GLU A 78 -7.81 1.20 12.96
C GLU A 78 -9.19 1.82 12.67
N VAL A 79 -9.27 2.64 11.63
CA VAL A 79 -10.55 3.21 11.17
C VAL A 79 -11.39 2.09 10.56
N ASP A 80 -12.64 1.99 11.00
CA ASP A 80 -13.62 1.02 10.49
C ASP A 80 -14.43 1.59 9.32
N LYS A 81 -14.90 2.84 9.47
CA LYS A 81 -15.81 3.43 8.50
C LYS A 81 -15.73 4.96 8.47
N ILE A 82 -15.93 5.50 7.28
CA ILE A 82 -16.18 6.92 7.04
C ILE A 82 -17.61 7.06 6.53
N ALA A 83 -18.38 8.00 7.07
CA ALA A 83 -19.73 8.34 6.59
C ALA A 83 -19.86 9.84 6.41
N LYS A 84 -20.46 10.28 5.29
CA LYS A 84 -20.82 11.68 5.08
C LYS A 84 -22.16 11.96 5.74
N LEU A 85 -22.23 13.00 6.56
CA LEU A 85 -23.44 13.43 7.26
C LEU A 85 -24.27 14.41 6.42
N GLN A 86 -25.53 14.66 6.83
CA GLN A 86 -26.44 15.54 6.11
C GLN A 86 -25.99 17.01 6.10
N ASP A 87 -25.23 17.43 7.12
CA ASP A 87 -24.64 18.77 7.21
C ASP A 87 -23.37 18.94 6.35
N GLY A 88 -22.97 17.88 5.63
CA GLY A 88 -21.79 17.85 4.76
C GLY A 88 -20.48 17.50 5.47
N THR A 89 -20.48 17.34 6.80
CA THR A 89 -19.31 16.87 7.56
C THR A 89 -19.13 15.36 7.45
N PHE A 90 -18.00 14.86 7.93
CA PHE A 90 -17.67 13.42 7.93
C PHE A 90 -17.59 12.88 9.35
N CYS A 91 -18.25 11.76 9.56
CA CYS A 91 -18.16 10.94 10.75
C CYS A 91 -17.17 9.82 10.48
N ILE A 92 -16.16 9.66 11.31
CA ILE A 92 -15.18 8.60 11.26
C ILE A 92 -15.35 7.73 12.51
N THR A 93 -15.49 6.42 12.31
CA THR A 93 -15.56 5.42 13.38
C THR A 93 -14.31 4.55 13.39
N ALA A 94 -13.79 4.27 14.57
CA ALA A 94 -12.68 3.36 14.78
C ALA A 94 -13.19 1.98 15.19
N LYS A 95 -12.44 0.92 14.83
CA LYS A 95 -12.70 -0.42 15.34
C LYS A 95 -12.50 -0.45 16.86
N ALA A 96 -13.39 -1.13 17.58
CA ALA A 96 -13.20 -1.38 18.99
C ALA A 96 -11.94 -2.23 19.20
N GLY A 97 -10.89 -1.66 19.75
CA GLY A 97 -9.61 -2.31 20.04
C GLY A 97 -9.23 -2.16 21.51
N GLU A 98 -8.40 -3.07 22.01
CA GLU A 98 -7.88 -3.08 23.39
C GLU A 98 -6.89 -1.92 23.68
N GLY A 99 -7.19 -0.73 23.29
CA GLY A 99 -6.28 0.41 23.46
C GLY A 99 -6.90 1.78 23.30
N SER A 100 -8.17 1.86 22.91
CA SER A 100 -8.87 3.14 22.76
C SER A 100 -9.07 3.80 24.15
N LYS A 101 -8.04 4.49 24.64
CA LYS A 101 -8.18 5.46 25.72
C LYS A 101 -8.77 6.75 25.15
N MET A 102 -10.07 6.73 24.88
CA MET A 102 -10.79 7.98 24.63
C MET A 102 -10.86 8.74 25.95
N ALA A 103 -10.01 9.76 26.07
CA ALA A 103 -10.17 10.79 27.09
C ALA A 103 -11.46 11.59 26.77
N GLY A 104 -12.46 11.35 27.59
CA GLY A 104 -13.74 11.96 27.76
C GLY A 104 -13.98 13.36 27.19
N GLU A 105 -14.85 13.40 26.22
CA GLU A 105 -15.95 14.36 26.18
C GLU A 105 -17.12 13.63 25.50
N LYS A 106 -18.21 13.42 26.23
CA LYS A 106 -19.46 12.91 25.63
C LYS A 106 -19.97 13.94 24.65
N MET A 107 -19.82 13.65 23.36
CA MET A 107 -20.49 14.45 22.33
C MET A 107 -22.01 14.29 22.40
N PRO A 108 -22.79 15.34 22.12
CA PRO A 108 -24.25 15.29 22.17
C PRO A 108 -24.79 14.26 21.18
N ALA A 109 -25.75 13.46 21.64
CA ALA A 109 -26.46 12.48 20.83
C ALA A 109 -27.13 13.15 19.64
N LEU A 110 -26.71 12.82 18.42
CA LEU A 110 -27.43 13.15 17.22
C LEU A 110 -28.60 12.19 17.07
N SER A 111 -29.80 12.76 16.99
CA SER A 111 -31.15 12.19 16.78
C SER A 111 -31.32 10.67 16.54
N GLU A 112 -32.36 10.10 17.13
CA GLU A 112 -32.80 8.71 17.30
C GLU A 112 -32.92 7.78 16.07
N GLN A 113 -32.11 7.93 14.99
CA GLN A 113 -32.24 7.08 13.80
C GLN A 113 -30.96 6.45 13.24
N SER A 114 -29.86 6.43 13.94
CA SER A 114 -28.79 5.42 13.81
C SER A 114 -27.76 5.62 14.94
N GLU A 115 -27.66 4.66 15.84
CA GLU A 115 -26.59 4.58 16.88
C GLU A 115 -25.24 4.22 16.26
N SER A 116 -24.73 4.98 15.32
CA SER A 116 -23.33 4.90 14.93
C SER A 116 -22.56 5.97 15.70
N LYS A 117 -21.89 5.56 16.77
CA LYS A 117 -20.99 6.39 17.56
C LYS A 117 -19.91 6.95 16.66
N CYS A 118 -19.91 8.27 16.43
CA CYS A 118 -18.80 8.96 15.77
C CYS A 118 -17.66 9.13 16.76
N ASP A 119 -16.48 8.60 16.43
CA ASP A 119 -15.30 8.81 17.24
C ASP A 119 -14.61 10.13 16.87
N TYR A 120 -14.68 10.52 15.57
CA TYR A 120 -14.13 11.80 15.09
C TYR A 120 -15.09 12.45 14.09
N LEU A 121 -15.11 13.82 14.09
CA LEU A 121 -15.84 14.64 13.15
C LEU A 121 -14.89 15.59 12.40
N ALA A 122 -15.03 15.66 11.07
CA ALA A 122 -14.22 16.54 10.22
C ALA A 122 -15.02 17.16 9.09
N LYS A 123 -14.61 18.36 8.63
CA LYS A 123 -15.16 19.02 7.44
C LYS A 123 -14.65 18.39 6.14
N ALA A 124 -13.40 17.88 6.16
CA ALA A 124 -12.79 17.19 5.04
C ALA A 124 -11.98 15.97 5.51
N VAL A 125 -11.79 14.98 4.63
CA VAL A 125 -11.03 13.76 4.92
C VAL A 125 -10.10 13.45 3.75
N ILE A 126 -8.85 13.04 4.07
CA ILE A 126 -7.91 12.44 3.12
C ILE A 126 -7.70 10.97 3.49
N VAL A 127 -8.06 10.07 2.58
CA VAL A 127 -7.80 8.64 2.70
C VAL A 127 -6.43 8.33 2.10
N ALA A 128 -5.46 8.01 2.96
CA ALA A 128 -4.06 7.72 2.61
C ALA A 128 -3.63 6.33 3.13
N THR A 129 -4.57 5.39 3.10
CA THR A 129 -4.46 4.05 3.71
C THR A 129 -3.62 3.06 2.91
N GLY A 130 -3.23 3.42 1.69
CA GLY A 130 -2.39 2.62 0.82
C GLY A 130 -3.00 1.28 0.38
N VAL A 131 -2.12 0.32 0.11
CA VAL A 131 -2.43 -1.05 -0.29
C VAL A 131 -1.65 -2.01 0.59
N HIS A 132 -2.01 -3.28 0.54
CA HIS A 132 -1.15 -4.36 1.00
C HIS A 132 -1.03 -5.44 -0.10
N PRO A 133 0.13 -6.11 -0.21
CA PRO A 133 0.29 -7.19 -1.18
C PRO A 133 -0.58 -8.38 -0.79
N ARG A 134 -1.11 -9.05 -1.80
CA ARG A 134 -1.75 -10.33 -1.60
C ARG A 134 -0.71 -11.37 -1.27
N GLU A 135 -0.84 -12.03 -0.12
CA GLU A 135 0.07 -13.09 0.31
C GLU A 135 -0.34 -14.45 -0.28
N LEU A 136 0.64 -15.32 -0.48
CA LEU A 136 0.41 -16.72 -0.85
C LEU A 136 -0.18 -17.51 0.33
N ASN A 137 0.10 -17.06 1.55
CA ASN A 137 -0.25 -17.71 2.83
C ASN A 137 0.32 -19.13 2.92
N ILE A 138 1.61 -19.28 2.63
CA ILE A 138 2.35 -20.54 2.66
C ILE A 138 3.50 -20.47 3.69
N PRO A 139 3.98 -21.63 4.20
CA PRO A 139 5.17 -21.68 5.05
C PRO A 139 6.38 -21.00 4.41
N GLY A 140 7.13 -20.24 5.19
CA GLY A 140 8.33 -19.52 4.78
C GLY A 140 8.06 -18.13 4.17
N GLU A 141 6.84 -17.81 3.71
CA GLU A 141 6.57 -16.51 3.07
C GLU A 141 6.81 -15.32 4.03
N LYS A 142 6.23 -15.36 5.22
CA LYS A 142 6.39 -14.30 6.23
C LYS A 142 7.75 -14.33 6.90
N GLU A 143 8.29 -15.51 7.13
CA GLU A 143 9.58 -15.74 7.77
C GLU A 143 10.74 -15.13 6.96
N PHE A 144 10.66 -15.26 5.63
CA PHE A 144 11.70 -14.77 4.71
C PHE A 144 11.35 -13.42 4.06
N ARG A 145 10.31 -12.72 4.51
CA ARG A 145 10.03 -11.34 4.06
C ARG A 145 11.25 -10.46 4.36
N ASN A 146 11.75 -9.72 3.36
CA ASN A 146 13.00 -8.95 3.38
C ASN A 146 14.29 -9.80 3.60
N LYS A 147 14.16 -11.11 3.54
CA LYS A 147 15.29 -12.06 3.59
C LYS A 147 15.32 -12.95 2.35
N GLY A 148 14.90 -12.40 1.22
CA GLY A 148 14.78 -13.06 -0.06
C GLY A 148 13.36 -13.18 -0.59
N VAL A 149 12.32 -12.97 0.22
CA VAL A 149 10.93 -12.79 -0.26
C VAL A 149 10.64 -11.30 -0.38
N SER A 150 10.17 -10.89 -1.58
CA SER A 150 9.82 -9.52 -1.91
C SER A 150 8.48 -9.44 -2.65
N TYR A 151 7.82 -8.29 -2.53
CA TYR A 151 6.58 -7.92 -3.25
C TYR A 151 6.80 -6.72 -4.19
N CYS A 152 8.03 -6.19 -4.26
CA CYS A 152 8.39 -5.04 -5.09
C CYS A 152 9.68 -5.31 -5.89
N THR A 153 9.56 -5.66 -7.15
CA THR A 153 10.73 -5.91 -8.02
C THR A 153 11.53 -4.64 -8.30
N VAL A 154 10.85 -3.49 -8.44
CA VAL A 154 11.50 -2.20 -8.66
C VAL A 154 12.35 -1.80 -7.47
N CYS A 155 11.92 -2.17 -6.25
CA CYS A 155 12.64 -1.86 -5.01
C CYS A 155 13.81 -2.81 -4.80
N ASP A 156 13.56 -4.12 -4.83
CA ASP A 156 14.48 -5.15 -4.36
C ASP A 156 15.20 -5.92 -5.48
N GLY A 157 14.68 -5.87 -6.73
CA GLY A 157 15.31 -6.53 -7.88
C GLY A 157 16.80 -6.19 -8.04
N PRO A 158 17.21 -4.92 -7.88
CA PRO A 158 18.62 -4.52 -7.94
C PRO A 158 19.54 -5.18 -6.90
N LEU A 159 19.01 -5.85 -5.88
CA LEU A 159 19.80 -6.59 -4.87
C LEU A 159 20.18 -8.02 -5.31
N PHE A 160 19.68 -8.46 -6.49
CA PHE A 160 19.85 -9.83 -6.96
C PHE A 160 20.70 -9.96 -8.25
N PRO A 161 21.80 -9.18 -8.45
CA PRO A 161 22.64 -9.33 -9.63
C PRO A 161 23.32 -10.69 -9.64
N GLY A 162 23.19 -11.42 -10.76
CA GLY A 162 23.80 -12.73 -10.94
C GLY A 162 23.21 -13.87 -10.08
N LYS A 163 22.11 -13.62 -9.36
CA LYS A 163 21.42 -14.60 -8.53
C LYS A 163 20.40 -15.42 -9.32
N ILE A 164 19.96 -16.54 -8.74
CA ILE A 164 18.83 -17.32 -9.25
C ILE A 164 17.58 -16.91 -8.48
N VAL A 165 16.56 -16.44 -9.18
CA VAL A 165 15.35 -15.91 -8.55
C VAL A 165 14.08 -16.54 -9.14
N ALA A 166 12.98 -16.44 -8.41
CA ALA A 166 11.67 -16.83 -8.89
C ALA A 166 10.69 -15.66 -8.81
N THR A 167 9.85 -15.50 -9.83
CA THR A 167 8.68 -14.61 -9.81
C THR A 167 7.41 -15.46 -9.80
N ILE A 168 6.51 -15.19 -8.86
CA ILE A 168 5.25 -15.92 -8.70
C ILE A 168 4.09 -15.03 -9.13
N GLY A 169 3.33 -15.46 -10.13
CA GLY A 169 2.16 -14.75 -10.62
C GLY A 169 1.81 -15.07 -12.07
N GLY A 170 0.66 -14.56 -12.54
CA GLY A 170 0.16 -14.85 -13.88
C GLY A 170 -0.46 -13.64 -14.60
N GLY A 171 -0.27 -12.43 -14.07
CA GLY A 171 -0.71 -11.15 -14.66
C GLY A 171 0.45 -10.29 -15.15
N ASN A 172 0.16 -9.06 -15.59
CA ASN A 172 1.16 -8.09 -16.09
C ASN A 172 2.30 -7.87 -15.09
N SER A 173 1.97 -7.61 -13.81
CA SER A 173 3.00 -7.34 -12.79
C SER A 173 4.01 -8.48 -12.63
N ALA A 174 3.60 -9.74 -12.81
CA ALA A 174 4.52 -10.89 -12.77
C ALA A 174 5.40 -10.94 -14.03
N LEU A 175 4.83 -10.64 -15.22
CA LEU A 175 5.58 -10.60 -16.47
C LEU A 175 6.58 -9.45 -16.50
N GLU A 176 6.19 -8.26 -16.07
CA GLU A 176 7.06 -7.07 -15.94
C GLU A 176 8.19 -7.30 -14.94
N SER A 177 7.86 -7.89 -13.78
CA SER A 177 8.84 -8.32 -12.79
C SER A 177 9.86 -9.28 -13.38
N ALA A 178 9.41 -10.32 -14.07
CA ALA A 178 10.28 -11.31 -14.69
C ALA A 178 11.16 -10.72 -15.78
N LEU A 179 10.65 -9.80 -16.61
CA LEU A 179 11.42 -9.07 -17.62
C LEU A 179 12.53 -8.23 -16.97
N MET A 180 12.19 -7.47 -15.92
CA MET A 180 13.18 -6.67 -15.19
C MET A 180 14.26 -7.56 -14.56
N LEU A 181 13.86 -8.65 -13.90
CA LEU A 181 14.80 -9.58 -13.27
C LEU A 181 15.67 -10.31 -14.29
N ALA A 182 15.16 -10.57 -15.51
CA ALA A 182 15.94 -11.20 -16.57
C ALA A 182 17.15 -10.37 -17.00
N ASP A 183 17.12 -9.06 -16.83
CA ASP A 183 18.24 -8.16 -17.14
C ASP A 183 19.26 -8.05 -15.98
N ILE A 184 18.92 -8.59 -14.79
CA ILE A 184 19.70 -8.45 -13.55
C ILE A 184 20.23 -9.80 -13.06
N ALA A 185 19.36 -10.81 -13.03
CA ALA A 185 19.61 -12.12 -12.43
C ALA A 185 20.27 -13.09 -13.42
N ALA A 186 21.01 -14.07 -12.90
CA ALA A 186 21.57 -15.15 -13.71
C ALA A 186 20.48 -16.06 -14.29
N LYS A 187 19.42 -16.33 -13.52
CA LYS A 187 18.28 -17.13 -13.95
C LYS A 187 16.99 -16.66 -13.25
N VAL A 188 15.90 -16.66 -14.00
CA VAL A 188 14.56 -16.32 -13.50
C VAL A 188 13.59 -17.47 -13.76
N TYR A 189 13.01 -18.02 -12.72
CA TYR A 189 11.87 -18.92 -12.82
C TYR A 189 10.57 -18.12 -12.72
N VAL A 190 9.62 -18.33 -13.63
CA VAL A 190 8.30 -17.70 -13.57
C VAL A 190 7.25 -18.75 -13.25
N ILE A 191 6.72 -18.69 -12.04
CA ILE A 191 5.81 -19.72 -11.50
C ILE A 191 4.36 -19.24 -11.69
N ASN A 192 3.63 -19.87 -12.61
CA ASN A 192 2.22 -19.60 -12.82
C ASN A 192 1.36 -20.80 -12.43
N LYS A 193 0.42 -20.60 -11.50
CA LYS A 193 -0.51 -21.64 -11.07
C LYS A 193 -1.52 -22.04 -12.15
N ASN A 194 -1.70 -21.20 -13.18
CA ASN A 194 -2.65 -21.42 -14.27
C ASN A 194 -1.95 -22.01 -15.51
N PRO A 195 -2.71 -22.60 -16.44
CA PRO A 195 -2.16 -23.12 -17.70
C PRO A 195 -1.70 -22.02 -18.68
N GLU A 196 -2.11 -20.77 -18.45
CA GLU A 196 -1.80 -19.62 -19.28
C GLU A 196 -1.69 -18.35 -18.46
N PHE A 197 -1.04 -17.32 -19.01
CA PHE A 197 -1.00 -16.00 -18.41
C PHE A 197 -2.27 -15.21 -18.72
N LYS A 198 -2.71 -14.38 -17.76
CA LYS A 198 -3.77 -13.39 -17.95
C LYS A 198 -3.22 -12.02 -18.33
N GLY A 199 -1.90 -11.89 -18.39
CA GLY A 199 -1.21 -10.67 -18.78
C GLY A 199 -1.20 -10.48 -20.32
N GLU A 200 -0.67 -9.33 -20.74
CA GLU A 200 -0.58 -8.95 -22.14
C GLU A 200 0.36 -9.87 -22.93
N ALA A 201 -0.09 -10.25 -24.12
CA ALA A 201 0.67 -11.17 -24.97
C ALA A 201 2.06 -10.62 -25.33
N VAL A 202 2.19 -9.28 -25.55
CA VAL A 202 3.45 -8.64 -25.87
C VAL A 202 4.50 -8.80 -24.75
N LEU A 203 4.10 -8.76 -23.48
CA LEU A 203 5.01 -8.98 -22.35
C LEU A 203 5.47 -10.44 -22.29
N LEU A 204 4.54 -11.37 -22.51
CA LEU A 204 4.85 -12.79 -22.54
C LEU A 204 5.76 -13.16 -23.72
N ASP A 205 5.54 -12.59 -24.89
CA ASP A 205 6.38 -12.85 -26.07
C ASP A 205 7.78 -12.28 -25.88
N ASN A 206 7.91 -11.07 -25.31
CA ASN A 206 9.22 -10.51 -24.92
C ASN A 206 9.92 -11.42 -23.89
N LEU A 207 9.20 -11.92 -22.91
CA LEU A 207 9.76 -12.80 -21.88
C LEU A 207 10.31 -14.10 -22.46
N LYS A 208 9.60 -14.71 -23.43
CA LYS A 208 10.04 -15.92 -24.12
C LYS A 208 11.34 -15.75 -24.92
N THR A 209 11.73 -14.51 -25.27
CA THR A 209 13.01 -14.26 -25.97
C THR A 209 14.22 -14.29 -25.03
N LYS A 210 14.01 -14.21 -23.73
CA LYS A 210 15.07 -14.18 -22.72
C LYS A 210 15.61 -15.60 -22.47
N GLN A 211 16.91 -15.79 -22.70
CA GLN A 211 17.55 -17.13 -22.59
C GLN A 211 17.69 -17.63 -21.13
N ASN A 212 17.70 -16.70 -20.17
CA ASN A 212 17.83 -16.98 -18.75
C ASN A 212 16.48 -17.08 -18.02
N VAL A 213 15.36 -17.12 -18.75
CA VAL A 213 14.02 -17.25 -18.16
C VAL A 213 13.45 -18.65 -18.43
N GLU A 214 12.86 -19.24 -17.41
CA GLU A 214 12.13 -20.51 -17.49
C GLU A 214 10.73 -20.32 -16.91
N ILE A 215 9.72 -20.59 -17.72
CA ILE A 215 8.31 -20.47 -17.34
C ILE A 215 7.75 -21.82 -16.96
N ILE A 216 7.19 -21.92 -15.75
CA ILE A 216 6.58 -23.14 -15.22
C ILE A 216 5.08 -22.89 -15.03
N TYR A 217 4.28 -23.55 -15.84
CA TYR A 217 2.81 -23.47 -15.81
C TYR A 217 2.21 -24.54 -14.90
N ASN A 218 0.97 -24.33 -14.46
CA ASN A 218 0.22 -25.25 -13.59
C ASN A 218 1.02 -25.60 -12.32
N ALA A 219 1.77 -24.67 -11.81
CA ALA A 219 2.65 -24.80 -10.67
C ALA A 219 2.13 -23.99 -9.48
N LYS A 220 1.62 -24.67 -8.47
CA LYS A 220 1.12 -24.04 -7.25
C LYS A 220 2.25 -24.05 -6.21
N THR A 221 2.79 -22.88 -5.91
CA THR A 221 3.78 -22.74 -4.83
C THR A 221 3.22 -23.23 -3.50
N SER A 222 3.94 -24.08 -2.80
CA SER A 222 3.51 -24.73 -1.55
C SER A 222 4.31 -24.27 -0.34
N ARG A 223 5.60 -23.96 -0.49
CA ARG A 223 6.44 -23.41 0.59
C ARG A 223 7.69 -22.73 0.04
N ILE A 224 8.27 -21.85 0.84
CA ILE A 224 9.57 -21.23 0.61
C ILE A 224 10.52 -21.76 1.69
N THR A 225 11.75 -22.14 1.31
CA THR A 225 12.72 -22.78 2.18
C THR A 225 13.99 -21.93 2.29
N GLY A 226 14.66 -21.99 3.44
CA GLY A 226 15.89 -21.27 3.68
C GLY A 226 16.44 -21.48 5.08
N GLY A 227 17.54 -20.80 5.38
CA GLY A 227 18.11 -20.65 6.71
C GLY A 227 17.90 -19.22 7.21
N GLU A 228 18.94 -18.39 7.14
CA GLU A 228 18.83 -16.95 7.40
C GLU A 228 18.14 -16.23 6.22
N PHE A 229 18.42 -16.67 4.99
CA PHE A 229 17.85 -16.15 3.74
C PHE A 229 17.20 -17.29 2.94
N VAL A 230 16.41 -16.93 1.93
CA VAL A 230 15.84 -17.88 0.98
C VAL A 230 16.92 -18.69 0.28
N THR A 231 16.73 -20.03 0.21
CA THR A 231 17.59 -20.94 -0.56
C THR A 231 16.81 -21.83 -1.51
N GLY A 232 15.46 -21.82 -1.41
CA GLY A 232 14.63 -22.67 -2.25
C GLY A 232 13.16 -22.30 -2.24
N LEU A 233 12.46 -22.85 -3.23
CA LEU A 233 11.03 -22.74 -3.41
C LEU A 233 10.46 -24.08 -3.85
N VAL A 234 9.39 -24.53 -3.23
CA VAL A 234 8.70 -25.76 -3.59
C VAL A 234 7.34 -25.44 -4.19
N PHE A 235 7.01 -26.13 -5.28
CA PHE A 235 5.72 -26.06 -5.92
C PHE A 235 5.18 -27.46 -6.25
N ALA A 236 3.86 -27.60 -6.28
CA ALA A 236 3.18 -28.79 -6.77
C ALA A 236 2.79 -28.58 -8.23
N ASP A 237 3.04 -29.56 -9.10
CA ASP A 237 2.57 -29.58 -10.47
C ASP A 237 1.07 -29.95 -10.53
N LYS A 238 0.51 -30.00 -11.76
CA LYS A 238 -0.91 -30.30 -11.96
C LYS A 238 -1.31 -31.75 -11.54
N LYS A 239 -0.30 -32.64 -11.29
CA LYS A 239 -0.53 -34.00 -10.79
C LYS A 239 -0.40 -34.04 -9.25
N GLY A 240 -0.08 -32.91 -8.62
CA GLY A 240 0.18 -32.83 -7.18
C GLY A 240 1.59 -33.28 -6.77
N GLN A 241 2.47 -33.56 -7.73
CA GLN A 241 3.86 -33.90 -7.42
C GLN A 241 4.66 -32.66 -7.04
N GLU A 242 5.36 -32.71 -5.93
CA GLU A 242 6.22 -31.62 -5.46
C GLU A 242 7.55 -31.59 -6.21
N HIS A 243 7.97 -30.38 -6.55
CA HIS A 243 9.24 -30.05 -7.17
C HIS A 243 9.90 -28.94 -6.37
N GLU A 244 11.21 -29.02 -6.20
CA GLU A 244 12.00 -28.00 -5.51
C GLU A 244 12.90 -27.26 -6.50
N LEU A 245 12.94 -25.94 -6.40
CA LEU A 245 13.84 -25.06 -7.12
C LEU A 245 14.83 -24.43 -6.12
N LYS A 246 16.11 -24.42 -6.45
CA LYS A 246 17.10 -23.65 -5.73
C LYS A 246 17.03 -22.21 -6.21
N VAL A 247 16.63 -21.28 -5.34
CA VAL A 247 16.50 -19.85 -5.63
C VAL A 247 16.98 -19.06 -4.41
N GLU A 248 17.52 -17.88 -4.67
CA GLU A 248 18.02 -16.96 -3.65
C GLU A 248 17.07 -15.78 -3.42
N GLY A 249 16.04 -15.64 -4.27
CA GLY A 249 15.01 -14.62 -4.15
C GLY A 249 13.68 -15.10 -4.73
N VAL A 250 12.59 -14.65 -4.11
CA VAL A 250 11.21 -14.96 -4.52
C VAL A 250 10.41 -13.67 -4.56
N PHE A 251 9.95 -13.29 -5.74
CA PHE A 251 9.14 -12.10 -5.98
C PHE A 251 7.68 -12.47 -6.17
N VAL A 252 6.80 -12.01 -5.27
CA VAL A 252 5.39 -12.41 -5.24
C VAL A 252 4.52 -11.35 -5.88
N HIS A 253 3.94 -11.66 -7.06
CA HIS A 253 3.12 -10.76 -7.85
C HIS A 253 1.74 -11.37 -8.17
N ILE A 254 0.95 -11.62 -7.11
CA ILE A 254 -0.39 -12.20 -7.20
C ILE A 254 -1.52 -11.18 -6.96
N GLY A 255 -1.16 -9.92 -6.97
CA GLY A 255 -2.05 -8.76 -6.86
C GLY A 255 -1.83 -7.96 -5.57
N MET A 256 -2.35 -6.73 -5.59
CA MET A 256 -2.41 -5.82 -4.45
C MET A 256 -3.87 -5.69 -4.00
N VAL A 257 -4.08 -5.37 -2.74
CA VAL A 257 -5.41 -5.13 -2.16
C VAL A 257 -5.45 -3.71 -1.61
N PRO A 258 -6.23 -2.81 -2.22
CA PRO A 258 -6.39 -1.46 -1.70
C PRO A 258 -7.12 -1.46 -0.35
N ASN A 259 -6.60 -0.66 0.60
CA ASN A 259 -7.23 -0.48 1.90
C ASN A 259 -8.40 0.52 1.82
N SER A 260 -9.30 0.29 0.87
CA SER A 260 -10.42 1.17 0.52
C SER A 260 -11.76 0.75 1.12
N GLY A 261 -11.77 -0.26 2.00
CA GLY A 261 -13.00 -0.77 2.61
C GLY A 261 -13.69 0.22 3.54
N ILE A 262 -12.96 1.20 4.05
CA ILE A 262 -13.42 2.18 5.04
C ILE A 262 -14.25 3.33 4.45
N VAL A 263 -14.16 3.58 3.13
CA VAL A 263 -14.86 4.72 2.49
C VAL A 263 -16.35 4.42 2.30
N PRO A 264 -17.20 5.46 2.23
CA PRO A 264 -18.62 5.30 1.91
C PRO A 264 -18.85 4.43 0.67
N PRO A 265 -19.92 3.63 0.62
CA PRO A 265 -20.19 2.74 -0.52
C PRO A 265 -20.43 3.50 -1.84
N GLU A 266 -20.81 4.78 -1.78
CA GLU A 266 -21.03 5.66 -2.91
C GLU A 266 -19.73 6.15 -3.56
N VAL A 267 -18.57 5.94 -2.90
CA VAL A 267 -17.26 6.29 -3.48
C VAL A 267 -16.97 5.38 -4.67
N GLU A 268 -16.70 6.01 -5.80
CA GLU A 268 -16.36 5.29 -7.03
C GLU A 268 -15.02 4.55 -6.89
N LYS A 269 -15.03 3.27 -7.27
CA LYS A 269 -13.86 2.38 -7.26
C LYS A 269 -13.75 1.67 -8.60
N ASN A 270 -12.52 1.40 -9.01
CA ASN A 270 -12.30 0.58 -10.18
C ASN A 270 -12.50 -0.92 -9.87
N LYS A 271 -12.36 -1.78 -10.89
CA LYS A 271 -12.51 -3.24 -10.76
C LYS A 271 -11.54 -3.92 -9.78
N PHE A 272 -10.50 -3.22 -9.39
CA PHE A 272 -9.50 -3.72 -8.41
C PHE A 272 -9.79 -3.25 -6.98
N GLY A 273 -10.82 -2.41 -6.79
CA GLY A 273 -11.19 -1.82 -5.51
C GLY A 273 -10.41 -0.54 -5.18
N GLU A 274 -9.62 0.00 -6.11
CA GLU A 274 -8.91 1.26 -5.93
C GLU A 274 -9.86 2.43 -6.03
N ILE A 275 -9.67 3.46 -5.19
CA ILE A 275 -10.51 4.67 -5.20
C ILE A 275 -10.19 5.49 -6.45
N ILE A 276 -11.20 5.78 -7.27
CA ILE A 276 -11.05 6.64 -8.43
C ILE A 276 -10.95 8.09 -7.97
N VAL A 277 -9.90 8.78 -8.42
CA VAL A 277 -9.67 10.20 -8.11
C VAL A 277 -9.39 11.01 -9.37
N ASP A 278 -9.74 12.29 -9.32
CA ASP A 278 -9.34 13.23 -10.37
C ASP A 278 -7.87 13.69 -10.19
N LYS A 279 -7.39 14.57 -11.10
CA LYS A 279 -6.04 15.16 -11.02
C LYS A 279 -5.75 15.96 -9.75
N ASN A 280 -6.79 16.32 -8.99
CA ASN A 280 -6.70 17.03 -7.72
C ASN A 280 -6.79 16.08 -6.52
N CYS A 281 -6.73 14.77 -6.75
CA CYS A 281 -6.93 13.71 -5.75
C CYS A 281 -8.31 13.75 -5.07
N GLN A 282 -9.33 14.36 -5.72
CA GLN A 282 -10.69 14.43 -5.23
C GLN A 282 -11.47 13.20 -5.68
N THR A 283 -12.24 12.60 -4.77
CA THR A 283 -13.20 11.54 -5.10
C THR A 283 -14.48 12.15 -5.69
N ASN A 284 -15.44 11.30 -6.09
CA ASN A 284 -16.76 11.75 -6.48
C ASN A 284 -17.59 12.37 -5.31
N ILE A 285 -17.11 12.27 -4.06
CA ILE A 285 -17.77 12.85 -2.89
C ILE A 285 -17.07 14.15 -2.49
N PRO A 286 -17.74 15.34 -2.56
CA PRO A 286 -17.14 16.61 -2.17
C PRO A 286 -16.65 16.60 -0.71
N GLY A 287 -15.41 17.05 -0.49
CA GLY A 287 -14.74 17.05 0.82
C GLY A 287 -14.01 15.75 1.17
N LEU A 288 -14.18 14.69 0.35
CA LEU A 288 -13.44 13.43 0.51
C LEU A 288 -12.38 13.29 -0.59
N TYR A 289 -11.16 13.12 -0.17
CA TYR A 289 -9.96 12.98 -1.01
C TYR A 289 -9.32 11.62 -0.75
N ALA A 290 -8.57 11.12 -1.73
CA ALA A 290 -7.71 9.96 -1.54
C ALA A 290 -6.34 10.19 -2.17
N ALA A 291 -5.28 9.61 -1.57
CA ALA A 291 -3.92 9.82 -2.02
C ALA A 291 -3.05 8.57 -1.81
N GLY A 292 -2.11 8.37 -2.70
CA GLY A 292 -1.19 7.24 -2.68
C GLY A 292 -1.81 5.96 -3.24
N ASP A 293 -1.25 4.84 -2.82
CA ASP A 293 -1.47 3.55 -3.45
C ASP A 293 -2.92 3.03 -3.34
N VAL A 294 -3.74 3.59 -2.46
CA VAL A 294 -5.17 3.28 -2.34
C VAL A 294 -5.99 3.79 -3.55
N THR A 295 -5.44 4.73 -4.33
CA THR A 295 -6.08 5.33 -5.50
C THR A 295 -5.80 4.53 -6.78
N ASP A 296 -6.49 4.87 -7.86
CA ASP A 296 -6.32 4.29 -9.20
C ASP A 296 -5.06 4.78 -9.94
N ILE A 297 -4.11 5.42 -9.23
CA ILE A 297 -2.83 5.85 -9.81
C ILE A 297 -2.08 4.63 -10.41
N PRO A 298 -1.58 4.71 -11.65
CA PRO A 298 -1.01 3.54 -12.33
C PRO A 298 0.23 2.97 -11.66
N HIS A 299 1.07 3.81 -11.06
CA HIS A 299 2.34 3.42 -10.47
C HIS A 299 2.35 3.64 -8.97
N LYS A 300 2.60 2.57 -8.21
CA LYS A 300 2.64 2.56 -6.76
C LYS A 300 4.09 2.78 -6.31
N GLN A 301 4.45 4.03 -5.99
CA GLN A 301 5.79 4.43 -5.56
C GLN A 301 5.72 5.46 -4.43
N ILE A 302 6.69 5.43 -3.52
CA ILE A 302 6.74 6.31 -2.33
C ILE A 302 6.66 7.78 -2.75
N VAL A 303 7.43 8.19 -3.74
CA VAL A 303 7.48 9.59 -4.22
C VAL A 303 6.18 10.02 -4.88
N ILE A 304 5.50 9.12 -5.58
CA ILE A 304 4.19 9.40 -6.19
C ILE A 304 3.14 9.57 -5.10
N SER A 305 3.14 8.69 -4.11
CA SER A 305 2.24 8.78 -2.96
C SER A 305 2.41 10.08 -2.19
N ALA A 306 3.66 10.53 -1.94
CA ALA A 306 3.95 11.82 -1.31
C ALA A 306 3.43 13.00 -2.14
N GLY A 307 3.63 12.97 -3.47
CA GLY A 307 3.10 13.99 -4.40
C GLY A 307 1.59 14.08 -4.36
N GLN A 308 0.89 12.92 -4.39
CA GLN A 308 -0.56 12.88 -4.26
C GLN A 308 -1.06 13.37 -2.90
N GLY A 309 -0.37 13.03 -1.80
CA GLY A 309 -0.70 13.53 -0.47
C GLY A 309 -0.68 15.06 -0.41
N THR A 310 0.34 15.69 -1.01
CA THR A 310 0.44 17.15 -1.15
C THR A 310 -0.72 17.69 -2.00
N CYS A 311 -1.01 17.06 -3.14
CA CYS A 311 -2.09 17.47 -4.04
C CYS A 311 -3.46 17.40 -3.36
N ALA A 312 -3.77 16.29 -2.69
CA ALA A 312 -5.00 16.08 -1.94
C ALA A 312 -5.19 17.16 -0.86
N LEU A 313 -4.13 17.49 -0.12
CA LEU A 313 -4.21 18.52 0.90
C LEU A 313 -4.48 19.91 0.31
N LEU A 314 -3.76 20.31 -0.72
CA LEU A 314 -3.97 21.61 -1.35
C LEU A 314 -5.39 21.76 -1.90
N SER A 315 -5.93 20.67 -2.42
CA SER A 315 -7.32 20.60 -2.88
C SER A 315 -8.33 20.68 -1.72
N ALA A 316 -8.05 19.97 -0.61
CA ALA A 316 -8.87 20.04 0.61
C ALA A 316 -8.89 21.47 1.20
N VAL A 317 -7.75 22.16 1.23
CA VAL A 317 -7.68 23.58 1.65
C VAL A 317 -8.56 24.47 0.77
N SER A 318 -8.51 24.26 -0.55
CA SER A 318 -9.35 25.03 -1.48
C SER A 318 -10.84 24.78 -1.27
N TYR A 319 -11.21 23.57 -0.87
CA TYR A 319 -12.59 23.22 -0.49
C TYR A 319 -13.00 23.88 0.83
N LEU A 320 -12.15 23.77 1.87
CA LEU A 320 -12.43 24.36 3.19
C LEU A 320 -12.59 25.88 3.14
N ASN A 321 -11.79 26.57 2.31
CA ASN A 321 -11.90 28.03 2.12
C ASN A 321 -13.24 28.47 1.46
N LYS A 322 -13.89 27.57 0.73
CA LYS A 322 -15.22 27.86 0.14
C LYS A 322 -16.37 27.62 1.10
N MET A 323 -16.13 26.94 2.22
CA MET A 323 -17.13 26.69 3.27
C MET A 323 -17.20 27.83 4.31
N GLN A 324 -16.21 28.71 4.30
CA GLN A 324 -16.19 29.94 5.13
C GLN A 324 -16.96 31.06 4.44
#